data_c6ac8e2c98a66087a0ad763b0835f91d
#
_entry.id   c6ac8e2c98a66087a0ad763b0835f91d
#
_cell.length_a   1.000
_cell.length_b   1.000
_cell.length_c   1.000
_cell.angle_alpha   90.00
_cell.angle_beta   90.00
_cell.angle_gamma   90.00
#
_symmetry.space_group_name_H-M   'P 1'
#
loop_
_entity.id
_entity.type
_entity.pdbx_description
1 polymer ?
#
loop_
_entity_poly.entity_id
_entity_poly.type
_entity_poly.pdbx_seq_one_letter_code
_entity_poly.pdbx_strand_id
1 'polypeptide(L)'
;MRFVNTVAPDVETVTGLLRAVIDPELGADIVTLGMVPAVEVSPAGVVTVHVKLTIGGCPLRAQIKKDVESRVAVHPGVTDVRIEWGEMTPEERSTVMDKARW
;
A
#
# COMPACT_ATOMS: atom_id res chain seq x y z
N MET A 1 -0.31 -17.21 30.77
CA MET A 1 0.41 -16.86 29.74
C MET A 1 -0.39 -16.39 28.63
N ARG A 2 0.25 -15.72 27.87
CA ARG A 2 -0.32 -15.29 26.78
C ARG A 2 0.22 -15.95 25.71
N PHE A 3 -0.50 -16.54 25.00
CA PHE A 3 0.02 -17.12 23.86
C PHE A 3 0.24 -16.05 22.85
N VAL A 4 1.05 -16.33 21.91
CA VAL A 4 1.33 -15.44 20.87
C VAL A 4 0.08 -15.24 20.07
N ASN A 5 -0.19 -13.99 19.84
CA ASN A 5 -1.35 -13.69 19.11
C ASN A 5 -1.01 -13.53 17.67
N THR A 6 -1.52 -14.40 16.84
CA THR A 6 -1.28 -14.37 15.42
C THR A 6 -2.48 -13.88 14.64
N VAL A 7 -3.29 -13.03 15.25
CA VAL A 7 -4.43 -12.48 14.55
C VAL A 7 -3.97 -11.54 13.46
N ALA A 8 -4.78 -11.45 12.41
CA ALA A 8 -4.52 -10.56 11.31
C ALA A 8 -4.43 -9.11 11.80
N PRO A 9 -3.58 -8.30 11.17
CA PRO A 9 -3.51 -6.88 11.52
C PRO A 9 -4.80 -6.19 11.08
N ASP A 10 -5.08 -5.04 11.69
CA ASP A 10 -6.22 -4.25 11.23
C ASP A 10 -5.78 -3.35 10.06
N VAL A 11 -6.76 -2.72 9.43
CA VAL A 11 -6.51 -1.85 8.29
C VAL A 11 -5.58 -0.70 8.66
N GLU A 12 -5.76 -0.15 9.85
CA GLU A 12 -4.96 0.96 10.31
C GLU A 12 -3.50 0.58 10.47
N THR A 13 -3.23 -0.60 11.02
CA THR A 13 -1.87 -1.11 11.17
C THR A 13 -1.21 -1.29 9.81
N VAL A 14 -1.94 -1.89 8.86
CA VAL A 14 -1.41 -2.09 7.51
C VAL A 14 -1.14 -0.76 6.83
N THR A 15 -2.04 0.19 6.97
CA THR A 15 -1.85 1.52 6.39
C THR A 15 -0.60 2.17 6.95
N GLY A 16 -0.36 2.01 8.25
CA GLY A 16 0.86 2.51 8.88
C GLY A 16 2.12 1.90 8.29
N LEU A 17 2.08 0.59 8.01
CA LEU A 17 3.21 -0.08 7.38
C LEU A 17 3.45 0.44 5.96
N LEU A 18 2.38 0.74 5.25
CA LEU A 18 2.49 1.26 3.89
C LEU A 18 3.07 2.67 3.82
N ARG A 19 3.03 3.41 4.91
CA ARG A 19 3.67 4.73 4.94
C ARG A 19 5.17 4.68 4.80
N ALA A 20 5.76 3.49 4.90
CA ALA A 20 7.18 3.30 4.65
C ALA A 20 7.48 3.02 3.16
N VAL A 21 6.44 2.86 2.35
CA VAL A 21 6.60 2.61 0.92
C VAL A 21 6.62 3.95 0.19
N ILE A 22 7.78 4.29 -0.35
CA ILE A 22 7.98 5.57 -1.01
C ILE A 22 7.92 5.39 -2.51
N ASP A 23 7.15 6.24 -3.18
CA ASP A 23 7.15 6.29 -4.64
C ASP A 23 8.43 7.01 -5.05
N PRO A 24 9.36 6.32 -5.70
CA PRO A 24 10.67 6.94 -6.03
C PRO A 24 10.57 8.06 -7.05
N GLU A 25 9.51 8.08 -7.83
CA GLU A 25 9.32 9.15 -8.80
C GLU A 25 8.81 10.42 -8.14
N LEU A 26 7.91 10.28 -7.18
CA LEU A 26 7.27 11.42 -6.53
C LEU A 26 7.94 11.82 -5.22
N GLY A 27 8.72 10.93 -4.64
CA GLY A 27 9.48 11.23 -3.43
C GLY A 27 8.69 11.28 -2.15
N ALA A 28 7.48 10.71 -2.14
CA ALA A 28 6.63 10.68 -0.95
C ALA A 28 6.01 9.30 -0.82
N ASP A 29 5.47 8.99 0.36
CA ASP A 29 4.87 7.68 0.58
C ASP A 29 3.52 7.56 -0.14
N ILE A 30 3.20 6.35 -0.54
CA ILE A 30 2.00 6.10 -1.36
C ILE A 30 0.70 6.41 -0.62
N VAL A 31 0.70 6.33 0.70
CA VAL A 31 -0.50 6.63 1.49
C VAL A 31 -0.77 8.13 1.49
N THR A 32 0.24 8.93 1.76
CA THR A 32 0.12 10.39 1.77
C THR A 32 -0.26 10.92 0.39
N LEU A 33 0.24 10.30 -0.66
CA LEU A 33 -0.06 10.70 -2.02
C LEU A 33 -1.48 10.32 -2.46
N GLY A 34 -2.18 9.52 -1.66
CA GLY A 34 -3.52 9.09 -2.02
C GLY A 34 -3.55 7.96 -3.03
N MET A 35 -2.46 7.24 -3.17
CA MET A 35 -2.36 6.12 -4.11
C MET A 35 -2.97 4.84 -3.57
N VAL A 36 -3.33 4.80 -2.28
CA VAL A 36 -3.92 3.62 -1.65
C VAL A 36 -5.34 3.96 -1.22
N PRO A 37 -6.32 3.78 -2.12
CA PRO A 37 -7.71 4.13 -1.78
C PRO A 37 -8.36 3.17 -0.79
N ALA A 38 -7.87 1.93 -0.71
CA ALA A 38 -8.47 0.96 0.18
C ALA A 38 -7.47 -0.12 0.56
N VAL A 39 -7.65 -0.67 1.75
CA VAL A 39 -6.89 -1.82 2.24
C VAL A 39 -7.90 -2.77 2.85
N GLU A 40 -7.79 -4.05 2.51
CA GLU A 40 -8.67 -5.07 3.04
C GLU A 40 -7.84 -6.13 3.75
N VAL A 41 -8.31 -6.58 4.89
CA VAL A 41 -7.61 -7.62 5.65
C VAL A 41 -8.63 -8.70 5.98
N SER A 42 -8.35 -9.93 5.56
CA SER A 42 -9.25 -11.03 5.86
C SER A 42 -8.92 -11.63 7.23
N PRO A 43 -9.86 -12.34 7.85
CA PRO A 43 -9.57 -13.01 9.12
C PRO A 43 -8.45 -14.06 9.02
N ALA A 44 -8.19 -14.55 7.81
CA ALA A 44 -7.12 -15.50 7.59
C ALA A 44 -5.74 -14.83 7.48
N GLY A 45 -5.69 -13.52 7.51
CA GLY A 45 -4.42 -12.80 7.42
C GLY A 45 -4.01 -12.44 6.00
N VAL A 46 -4.91 -12.55 5.04
CA VAL A 46 -4.64 -12.12 3.67
C VAL A 46 -4.90 -10.61 3.58
N VAL A 47 -3.88 -9.87 3.20
CA VAL A 47 -3.97 -8.42 3.07
C VAL A 47 -4.07 -8.08 1.59
N THR A 48 -5.09 -7.34 1.22
CA THR A 48 -5.26 -6.85 -0.15
C THR A 48 -5.10 -5.34 -0.13
N VAL A 49 -4.13 -4.84 -0.88
CA VAL A 49 -3.84 -3.41 -0.96
C VAL A 49 -4.26 -2.94 -2.34
N HIS A 50 -5.16 -1.98 -2.39
CA HIS A 50 -5.58 -1.38 -3.64
C HIS A 50 -4.66 -0.20 -3.92
N VAL A 51 -3.93 -0.26 -5.01
CA VAL A 51 -2.95 0.78 -5.38
C VAL A 51 -3.35 1.37 -6.72
N LYS A 52 -3.50 2.69 -6.76
CA LYS A 52 -3.76 3.40 -8.01
C LYS A 52 -2.47 4.07 -8.46
N LEU A 53 -2.07 3.78 -9.68
CA LEU A 53 -0.87 4.38 -10.26
C LEU A 53 -1.25 5.66 -10.99
N THR A 54 -0.32 6.61 -10.99
CA THR A 54 -0.54 7.87 -11.69
C THR A 54 -0.51 7.66 -13.20
N ILE A 55 0.28 6.69 -13.65
CA ILE A 55 0.40 6.37 -15.07
C ILE A 55 0.29 4.86 -15.23
N GLY A 56 -0.62 4.42 -16.09
CA GLY A 56 -0.77 3.00 -16.35
C GLY A 56 0.48 2.44 -17.02
N GLY A 57 0.83 1.19 -16.68
CA GLY A 57 2.00 0.55 -17.24
C GLY A 57 3.32 1.07 -16.70
N CYS A 58 3.28 1.82 -15.63
CA CYS A 58 4.46 2.40 -15.04
C CYS A 58 5.46 1.31 -14.60
N PRO A 59 6.75 1.44 -14.93
CA PRO A 59 7.75 0.46 -14.48
C PRO A 59 7.91 0.44 -12.97
N LEU A 60 7.45 1.45 -12.27
CA LEU A 60 7.50 1.47 -10.81
C LEU A 60 6.56 0.47 -10.15
N ARG A 61 5.64 -0.12 -10.94
CA ARG A 61 4.73 -1.13 -10.40
C ARG A 61 5.48 -2.25 -9.69
N ALA A 62 6.52 -2.78 -10.31
CA ALA A 62 7.29 -3.86 -9.72
C ALA A 62 7.99 -3.42 -8.44
N GLN A 63 8.49 -2.20 -8.41
CA GLN A 63 9.16 -1.65 -7.25
C GLN A 63 8.18 -1.48 -6.10
N ILE A 64 7.02 -0.89 -6.37
CA ILE A 64 5.99 -0.68 -5.35
C ILE A 64 5.49 -2.02 -4.83
N LYS A 65 5.25 -2.99 -5.71
CA LYS A 65 4.82 -4.32 -5.31
C LYS A 65 5.81 -4.94 -4.34
N LYS A 66 7.09 -4.90 -4.68
CA LYS A 66 8.14 -5.46 -3.84
C LYS A 66 8.18 -4.78 -2.48
N ASP A 67 8.10 -3.46 -2.47
CA ASP A 67 8.16 -2.71 -1.21
C ASP A 67 6.93 -2.97 -0.35
N VAL A 68 5.75 -3.01 -0.94
CA VAL A 68 4.52 -3.31 -0.20
C VAL A 68 4.60 -4.70 0.40
N GLU A 69 4.98 -5.68 -0.40
CA GLU A 69 5.09 -7.05 0.09
C GLU A 69 6.10 -7.15 1.23
N SER A 70 7.25 -6.51 1.08
CA SER A 70 8.30 -6.56 2.10
C SER A 70 7.85 -5.90 3.41
N ARG A 71 7.12 -4.80 3.32
CA ARG A 71 6.72 -4.07 4.52
C ARG A 71 5.55 -4.73 5.24
N VAL A 72 4.60 -5.26 4.48
CA VAL A 72 3.38 -5.85 5.06
C VAL A 72 3.64 -7.29 5.50
N ALA A 73 4.39 -8.05 4.72
CA ALA A 73 4.61 -9.46 5.02
C ALA A 73 5.41 -9.70 6.30
N VAL A 74 6.12 -8.70 6.81
CA VAL A 74 6.87 -8.86 8.06
C VAL A 74 5.95 -8.92 9.28
N HIS A 75 4.71 -8.51 9.14
CA HIS A 75 3.77 -8.58 10.27
C HIS A 75 3.40 -10.03 10.52
N PRO A 76 3.51 -10.50 11.78
CA PRO A 76 3.31 -11.93 12.06
C PRO A 76 1.89 -12.43 11.78
N GLY A 77 0.91 -11.56 11.73
CA GLY A 77 -0.46 -11.96 11.43
C GLY A 77 -0.78 -12.04 9.94
N VAL A 78 0.18 -11.69 9.07
CA VAL A 78 -0.06 -11.67 7.63
C VAL A 78 0.36 -12.99 7.02
N THR A 79 -0.57 -13.65 6.31
CA THR A 79 -0.29 -14.93 5.64
C THR A 79 -0.04 -14.75 4.15
N ASP A 80 -0.60 -13.70 3.55
CA ASP A 80 -0.39 -13.42 2.14
C ASP A 80 -0.65 -11.93 1.88
N VAL A 81 -0.03 -11.40 0.85
CA VAL A 81 -0.22 -10.00 0.46
C VAL A 81 -0.60 -9.97 -1.01
N ARG A 82 -1.70 -9.32 -1.31
CA ARG A 82 -2.18 -9.15 -2.67
C ARG A 82 -2.29 -7.67 -3.00
N ILE A 83 -2.04 -7.34 -4.24
CA ILE A 83 -2.13 -5.95 -4.69
C ILE A 83 -3.07 -5.90 -5.87
N GLU A 84 -4.08 -5.03 -5.76
CA GLU A 84 -5.02 -4.78 -6.84
C GLU A 84 -4.63 -3.44 -7.47
N TRP A 85 -4.24 -3.48 -8.72
CA TRP A 85 -3.76 -2.30 -9.42
C TRP A 85 -4.89 -1.56 -10.11
N GLY A 86 -4.82 -0.23 -10.07
CA GLY A 86 -5.75 0.62 -10.79
C GLY A 86 -5.01 1.83 -11.33
N GLU A 87 -5.72 2.63 -12.10
CA GLU A 87 -5.18 3.87 -12.63
C GLU A 87 -5.96 5.06 -12.09
N MET A 88 -5.27 6.14 -11.87
CA MET A 88 -5.90 7.37 -11.42
C MET A 88 -6.59 8.08 -12.57
N THR A 89 -7.71 8.74 -12.27
CA THR A 89 -8.33 9.65 -13.20
C THR A 89 -7.44 10.89 -13.34
N PRO A 90 -7.63 11.71 -14.38
CA PRO A 90 -6.86 12.95 -14.50
C PRO A 90 -6.98 13.86 -13.28
N GLU A 91 -8.16 13.92 -12.66
CA GLU A 91 -8.37 14.72 -11.45
C GLU A 91 -7.56 14.16 -10.28
N GLU A 92 -7.61 12.85 -10.09
CA GLU A 92 -6.84 12.21 -9.02
C GLU A 92 -5.35 12.41 -9.22
N ARG A 93 -4.88 12.31 -10.46
CA ARG A 93 -3.47 12.51 -10.79
C ARG A 93 -3.03 13.94 -10.46
N SER A 94 -3.87 14.90 -10.78
CA SER A 94 -3.60 16.30 -10.48
C SER A 94 -3.43 16.52 -8.99
N THR A 95 -4.32 15.91 -8.19
CA THR A 95 -4.25 16.01 -6.74
C THR A 95 -2.95 15.42 -6.19
N VAL A 96 -2.53 14.27 -6.73
CA VAL A 96 -1.29 13.62 -6.31
C VAL A 96 -0.09 14.50 -6.65
N MET A 97 -0.08 15.10 -7.83
CA MET A 97 1.02 15.98 -8.23
C MET A 97 1.11 17.20 -7.34
N ASP A 98 -0.02 17.75 -6.91
CA ASP A 98 -0.02 18.86 -5.96
C ASP A 98 0.59 18.45 -4.63
N LYS A 99 0.24 17.26 -4.12
CA LYS A 99 0.81 16.76 -2.87
C LYS A 99 2.30 16.50 -3.00
N ALA A 100 2.75 16.05 -4.16
CA ALA A 100 4.15 15.73 -4.39
C ALA A 100 5.04 16.97 -4.48
N ARG A 101 4.45 18.13 -4.68
CA ARG A 101 5.21 19.38 -4.77
C ARG A 101 5.64 19.95 -3.42
N TRP A 102 5.15 19.40 -2.35
CA TRP A 102 5.45 19.90 -1.00
C TRP A 102 6.77 19.42 -0.43
#